data_527eda764e55c689494f0a14cc53aa11
#
_entry.id   527eda764e55c689494f0a14cc53aa11
#
_cell.length_a   1.000
_cell.length_b   1.000
_cell.length_c   1.000
_cell.angle_alpha   90.00
_cell.angle_beta   90.00
_cell.angle_gamma   90.00
#
_symmetry.space_group_name_H-M   'P 1'
#
loop_
_entity.id
_entity.type
_entity.pdbx_description
1 polymer ?
#
loop_
_entity_poly.entity_id
_entity_poly.type
_entity_poly.pdbx_seq_one_letter_code
_entity_poly.pdbx_strand_id
1 'polypeptide(L)' 'MKVKIFDESHEKDLEEDINNFLKEQEREIINIQFNVSNAIYGVEKIYCFSALILYQDKKI' A
#
# COMPACT_ATOMS: atom_id res chain seq x y z
N MET A 1 -10.44 11.64 8.60
CA MET A 1 -9.83 10.33 8.31
C MET A 1 -9.71 10.14 6.82
N LYS A 2 -8.57 9.68 6.36
CA LYS A 2 -8.28 9.54 4.94
C LYS A 2 -7.76 8.15 4.64
N VAL A 3 -7.85 7.77 3.38
CA VAL A 3 -7.40 6.46 2.90
C VAL A 3 -6.43 6.68 1.76
N LYS A 4 -5.31 5.96 1.79
CA LYS A 4 -4.37 5.89 0.68
C LYS A 4 -4.27 4.45 0.22
N ILE A 5 -4.43 4.23 -1.09
CA ILE A 5 -4.38 2.89 -1.67
C ILE A 5 -3.21 2.82 -2.64
N PHE A 6 -2.44 1.76 -2.53
CA PHE A 6 -1.32 1.46 -3.42
C PHE A 6 -1.55 0.10 -4.09
N ASP A 7 -1.28 0.03 -5.37
CA ASP A 7 -1.28 -1.22 -6.14
C ASP A 7 0.00 -1.31 -6.92
N GLU A 8 0.69 -2.43 -6.78
CA GLU A 8 1.93 -2.67 -7.53
C GLU A 8 1.99 -4.13 -7.96
N SER A 9 2.70 -4.38 -9.05
CA SER A 9 2.92 -5.75 -9.53
C SER A 9 4.12 -6.43 -8.89
N HIS A 10 4.95 -5.69 -8.14
CA HIS A 10 6.11 -6.20 -7.43
C HIS A 10 6.08 -5.76 -5.98
N GLU A 11 6.39 -6.68 -5.08
CA GLU A 11 6.34 -6.41 -3.65
C GLU A 11 7.31 -5.31 -3.21
N LYS A 12 8.49 -5.24 -3.85
CA LYS A 12 9.47 -4.21 -3.52
C LYS A 12 9.00 -2.82 -3.90
N ASP A 13 8.29 -2.70 -5.01
CA ASP A 13 7.73 -1.42 -5.42
C ASP A 13 6.66 -0.96 -4.45
N LEU A 14 5.83 -1.89 -3.97
CA LEU A 14 4.83 -1.58 -2.97
C LEU A 14 5.48 -1.15 -1.65
N GLU A 15 6.52 -1.86 -1.23
CA GLU A 15 7.25 -1.53 -0.01
C GLU A 15 7.84 -0.12 -0.10
N GLU A 16 8.44 0.23 -1.24
CA GLU A 16 8.99 1.55 -1.45
C GLU A 16 7.92 2.63 -1.41
N ASP A 17 6.78 2.39 -2.05
CA ASP A 17 5.66 3.31 -2.03
C ASP A 17 5.17 3.57 -0.61
N ILE A 18 4.99 2.52 0.15
CA ILE A 18 4.51 2.62 1.53
C ILE A 18 5.53 3.36 2.40
N ASN A 19 6.80 3.00 2.27
CA ASN A 19 7.84 3.63 3.08
C ASN A 19 7.99 5.12 2.75
N ASN A 20 7.87 5.49 1.48
CA ASN A 20 7.90 6.89 1.09
C ASN A 20 6.71 7.65 1.67
N PHE A 21 5.54 7.04 1.69
CA PHE A 21 4.36 7.64 2.29
C PHE A 21 4.55 7.83 3.81
N LEU A 22 5.13 6.85 4.48
CA LEU A 22 5.31 6.89 5.93
C LEU A 22 6.39 7.88 6.38
N LYS A 23 7.25 8.33 5.47
CA LYS A 23 8.25 9.36 5.79
C LYS A 23 7.63 10.72 6.06
N GLU A 24 6.43 10.95 5.57
CA GLU A 24 5.72 12.21 5.78
C GLU A 24 5.32 12.31 7.25
N GLN A 25 5.82 13.32 7.94
CA GLN A 25 5.62 13.45 9.38
C GLN A 25 4.30 14.09 9.78
N GLU A 26 3.59 14.65 8.82
CA GLU A 26 2.34 15.35 9.09
C GLU A 26 1.12 14.45 9.12
N ARG A 27 1.33 13.13 9.08
CA ARG A 27 0.26 12.15 9.06
C ARG A 27 0.33 11.25 10.28
N GLU A 28 -0.84 10.94 10.81
CA GLU A 28 -0.98 9.93 11.84
C GLU A 28 -1.54 8.67 11.20
N ILE A 29 -0.79 7.59 11.26
CA ILE A 29 -1.20 6.32 10.67
C ILE A 29 -2.07 5.56 11.67
N ILE A 30 -3.27 5.24 11.26
CA ILE A 30 -4.23 4.55 12.10
C ILE A 30 -4.16 3.05 11.87
N ASN A 31 -4.09 2.63 10.61
CA ASN A 31 -4.05 1.22 10.28
C ASN A 31 -3.47 1.03 8.88
N ILE A 32 -2.82 -0.10 8.66
CA ILE A 32 -2.31 -0.51 7.36
C ILE A 32 -2.82 -1.92 7.10
N GLN A 33 -3.46 -2.13 5.97
CA GLN A 33 -3.90 -3.44 5.53
C GLN A 33 -3.18 -3.81 4.26
N PHE A 34 -2.71 -5.03 4.20
CA PHE A 34 -1.96 -5.55 3.07
C PHE A 34 -2.72 -6.71 2.45
N ASN A 35 -2.75 -6.77 1.13
CA ASN A 35 -3.41 -7.84 0.42
C ASN A 35 -2.58 -8.25 -0.79
N VAL A 36 -2.55 -9.55 -1.04
CA VAL A 36 -1.90 -10.13 -2.22
C VAL A 36 -2.95 -10.93 -2.96
N SER A 37 -3.13 -10.63 -4.23
CA SER A 37 -3.99 -11.43 -5.10
C SER A 37 -3.15 -11.98 -6.23
N ASN A 38 -3.58 -13.11 -6.78
CA ASN A 38 -2.93 -13.69 -7.94
C ASN A 38 -3.99 -14.16 -8.94
N ALA A 39 -3.58 -14.19 -10.19
CA ALA A 39 -4.37 -14.74 -11.27
C ALA A 39 -3.46 -15.60 -12.12
N ILE A 40 -4.02 -16.66 -12.70
CA ILE A 40 -3.29 -17.56 -13.57
C ILE A 40 -3.88 -17.42 -14.97
N TYR A 41 -3.05 -17.02 -15.92
CA TYR A 41 -3.41 -16.93 -17.32
C TYR A 41 -2.51 -17.89 -18.11
N GLY A 42 -3.07 -19.04 -18.47
CA GLY A 42 -2.27 -20.09 -19.11
C GLY A 42 -1.21 -20.60 -18.15
N VAL A 43 0.07 -20.40 -18.50
CA VAL A 43 1.21 -20.80 -17.67
C VAL A 43 1.79 -19.66 -16.84
N GLU A 44 1.26 -18.47 -16.99
CA GLU A 44 1.78 -17.30 -16.28
C GLU A 44 0.97 -17.04 -15.03
N LYS A 45 1.68 -16.74 -13.93
CA LYS A 45 1.07 -16.22 -12.70
C LYS A 45 1.32 -14.73 -12.63
N ILE A 46 0.23 -14.00 -12.45
CA ILE A 46 0.29 -12.55 -12.26
C ILE A 46 -0.08 -12.26 -10.82
N TYR A 47 0.82 -11.57 -10.12
CA TYR A 47 0.59 -11.16 -8.74
C TYR A 47 0.27 -9.68 -8.69
N CYS A 48 -0.68 -9.34 -7.86
CA CYS A 48 -1.00 -7.96 -7.54
C CYS A 48 -0.86 -7.77 -6.05
N PHE A 49 -0.02 -6.82 -5.68
CA PHE A 49 0.22 -6.47 -4.28
C PHE A 49 -0.45 -5.14 -4.02
N SER A 50 -1.27 -5.10 -3.00
CA SER A 50 -1.98 -3.87 -2.67
C SER A 50 -1.92 -3.61 -1.17
N ALA A 51 -1.98 -2.33 -0.83
CA ALA A 51 -2.03 -1.90 0.55
C ALA A 51 -3.01 -0.74 0.71
N LEU A 52 -3.70 -0.75 1.82
CA LEU A 52 -4.60 0.33 2.19
C LEU A 52 -4.09 0.92 3.49
N ILE A 53 -3.85 2.22 3.50
CA ILE A 53 -3.40 2.94 4.67
C ILE A 53 -4.51 3.87 5.12
N LEU A 54 -4.95 3.68 6.35
CA LEU A 54 -5.92 4.56 6.99
C LEU A 54 -5.17 5.55 7.84
N TYR A 55 -5.37 6.82 7.59
CA TYR A 55 -4.60 7.87 8.26
C TYR A 55 -5.42 9.14 8.45
N GLN A 56 -4.90 10.04 9.23
CA GLN A 56 -5.43 11.38 9.36
C GLN A 56 -4.28 12.37 9.45
N ASP A 57 -4.54 13.61 9.05
CA ASP A 57 -3.53 14.66 9.16
C ASP A 57 -3.34 15.03 10.61
N LYS A 58 -2.08 15.19 11.02
CA LYS A 58 -1.79 15.69 12.35
C LYS A 58 -2.06 17.18 12.39
N LYS A 59 -2.81 17.58 13.38
CA LYS A 59 -2.98 19.00 13.67
C LYS A 59 -1.89 19.42 14.65
N ILE A 60 -1.21 20.46 14.29
CA ILE A 60 -0.19 21.06 15.11
C ILE A 60 -0.84 22.12 16.00
#